data_72d8d69a4228ccc9f83ac67c6af566ae
#
_entry.id   72d8d69a4228ccc9f83ac67c6af566ae
#
_cell.length_a   1.000
_cell.length_b   1.000
_cell.length_c   1.000
_cell.angle_alpha   90.00
_cell.angle_beta   90.00
_cell.angle_gamma   90.00
#
_symmetry.space_group_name_H-M   'P 1'
#
loop_
_entity.id
_entity.type
_entity.pdbx_description
1 polymer ?
#
loop_
_entity_poly.entity_id
_entity_poly.type
_entity_poly.pdbx_seq_one_letter_code
_entity_poly.pdbx_strand_id
1 'polypeptide(L)'
;YSQELTIFWAEWDPANYLQELVNEYEAETGVTVTVETTPWQDFQTKAFTEFNARGSAYDMIVGDSQWLGAASEAGHYVDLTEFFNTHKLGEIMAPATVKYYAEYPGNSGKYWAVPAEGDAVGWAYRKDWFEDPAEMAAFKEKYGYDLAVPETWAQLIDIAEFFHRPDQNRYGIAIYTDNSYDGLIMGVENAL
;
A
#
# COMPACT_ATOMS: atom_id res chain seq x y z
N TYR A 1 -5.50 12.96 -33.90
CA TYR A 1 -4.66 11.91 -33.30
C TYR A 1 -5.33 11.48 -32.00
N SER A 2 -5.83 10.22 -31.91
CA SER A 2 -6.15 9.67 -30.60
C SER A 2 -4.83 9.50 -29.86
N GLN A 3 -4.69 10.16 -28.72
CA GLN A 3 -3.57 9.89 -27.83
C GLN A 3 -3.92 8.63 -27.03
N GLU A 4 -2.99 7.71 -27.00
CA GLU A 4 -3.08 6.50 -26.18
C GLU A 4 -2.02 6.63 -25.11
N LEU A 5 -2.38 6.36 -23.86
CA LEU A 5 -1.48 6.37 -22.70
C LEU A 5 -1.55 5.03 -21.99
N THR A 6 -0.41 4.57 -21.51
CA THR A 6 -0.33 3.35 -20.72
C THR A 6 0.20 3.66 -19.32
N ILE A 7 -0.57 3.28 -18.31
CA ILE A 7 -0.17 3.31 -16.90
C ILE A 7 0.20 1.91 -16.47
N PHE A 8 1.38 1.71 -15.90
CA PHE A 8 1.80 0.41 -15.37
C PHE A 8 1.62 0.34 -13.87
N TRP A 9 1.02 -0.76 -13.38
CA TRP A 9 0.84 -0.99 -11.94
C TRP A 9 0.87 -2.49 -11.58
N ALA A 10 0.84 -2.78 -10.29
CA ALA A 10 0.63 -4.13 -9.78
C ALA A 10 -0.83 -4.59 -9.97
N GLU A 11 -1.03 -5.90 -10.05
CA GLU A 11 -2.35 -6.52 -10.16
C GLU A 11 -3.03 -6.58 -8.78
N TRP A 12 -4.01 -5.71 -8.55
CA TRP A 12 -4.84 -5.66 -7.35
C TRP A 12 -6.06 -4.75 -7.56
N ASP A 13 -7.00 -4.76 -6.61
CA ASP A 13 -8.27 -4.03 -6.78
C ASP A 13 -8.13 -2.53 -7.08
N PRO A 14 -7.23 -1.75 -6.43
CA PRO A 14 -7.05 -0.34 -6.77
C PRO A 14 -6.63 -0.09 -8.23
N ALA A 15 -5.89 -0.99 -8.86
CA ALA A 15 -5.56 -0.86 -10.28
C ALA A 15 -6.81 -1.03 -11.18
N ASN A 16 -7.76 -1.89 -10.78
CA ASN A 16 -9.04 -2.03 -11.47
C ASN A 16 -9.88 -0.76 -11.33
N TYR A 17 -9.91 -0.17 -10.12
CA TYR A 17 -10.61 1.10 -9.90
C TYR A 17 -9.95 2.26 -10.66
N LEU A 18 -8.63 2.28 -10.79
CA LEU A 18 -7.95 3.26 -11.62
C LEU A 18 -8.38 3.11 -13.09
N GLN A 19 -8.51 1.88 -13.60
CA GLN A 19 -9.00 1.67 -14.97
C GLN A 19 -10.43 2.22 -15.15
N GLU A 20 -11.30 2.06 -14.15
CA GLU A 20 -12.64 2.66 -14.21
C GLU A 20 -12.59 4.19 -14.28
N LEU A 21 -11.75 4.82 -13.45
CA LEU A 21 -11.58 6.28 -13.43
C LEU A 21 -11.00 6.80 -14.76
N VAL A 22 -10.01 6.12 -15.35
CA VAL A 22 -9.45 6.57 -16.63
C VAL A 22 -10.39 6.34 -17.81
N ASN A 23 -11.35 5.41 -17.72
CA ASN A 23 -12.42 5.28 -18.71
C ASN A 23 -13.37 6.50 -18.68
N GLU A 24 -13.62 7.08 -17.50
CA GLU A 24 -14.36 8.33 -17.38
C GLU A 24 -13.57 9.49 -18.03
N TYR A 25 -12.28 9.57 -17.79
CA TYR A 25 -11.40 10.53 -18.41
C TYR A 25 -11.36 10.40 -19.95
N GLU A 26 -11.32 9.17 -20.48
CA GLU A 26 -11.42 8.91 -21.90
C GLU A 26 -12.75 9.42 -22.49
N ALA A 27 -13.86 9.19 -21.80
CA ALA A 27 -15.17 9.67 -22.24
C ALA A 27 -15.25 11.20 -22.30
N GLU A 28 -14.53 11.92 -21.45
CA GLU A 28 -14.49 13.37 -21.40
C GLU A 28 -13.52 13.98 -22.41
N THR A 29 -12.37 13.35 -22.65
CA THR A 29 -11.24 13.94 -23.37
C THR A 29 -10.97 13.29 -24.73
N GLY A 30 -11.43 12.06 -24.95
CA GLY A 30 -11.09 11.25 -26.11
C GLY A 30 -9.67 10.66 -26.08
N VAL A 31 -8.99 10.73 -24.93
CA VAL A 31 -7.67 10.12 -24.71
C VAL A 31 -7.85 8.73 -24.13
N THR A 32 -7.46 7.71 -24.86
CA THR A 32 -7.51 6.32 -24.37
C THR A 32 -6.41 6.10 -23.34
N VAL A 33 -6.76 5.60 -22.17
CA VAL A 33 -5.79 5.27 -21.11
C VAL A 33 -5.98 3.82 -20.67
N THR A 34 -4.91 3.03 -20.75
CA THR A 34 -4.91 1.63 -20.33
C THR A 34 -4.07 1.46 -19.08
N VAL A 35 -4.62 0.80 -18.06
CA VAL A 35 -3.86 0.37 -16.88
C VAL A 35 -3.39 -1.06 -17.11
N GLU A 36 -2.10 -1.20 -17.43
CA GLU A 36 -1.45 -2.51 -17.59
C GLU A 36 -0.97 -3.00 -16.24
N THR A 37 -1.30 -4.24 -15.89
CA THR A 37 -0.96 -4.81 -14.59
C THR A 37 -0.06 -6.03 -14.71
N THR A 38 0.67 -6.32 -13.63
CA THR A 38 1.48 -7.52 -13.47
C THR A 38 1.40 -8.00 -12.01
N PRO A 39 1.58 -9.31 -11.74
CA PRO A 39 1.64 -9.80 -10.37
C PRO A 39 2.64 -9.01 -9.51
N TRP A 40 2.28 -8.77 -8.26
CA TRP A 40 3.07 -7.96 -7.33
C TRP A 40 4.53 -8.39 -7.24
N GLN A 41 4.79 -9.70 -7.22
CA GLN A 41 6.14 -10.27 -7.11
C GLN A 41 7.05 -9.90 -8.29
N ASP A 42 6.48 -9.65 -9.47
CA ASP A 42 7.22 -9.32 -10.69
C ASP A 42 7.29 -7.81 -10.95
N PHE A 43 6.46 -7.03 -10.27
CA PHE A 43 6.20 -5.64 -10.58
C PHE A 43 7.46 -4.78 -10.52
N GLN A 44 8.20 -4.82 -9.42
CA GLN A 44 9.45 -4.06 -9.28
C GLN A 44 10.47 -4.43 -10.35
N THR A 45 10.66 -5.73 -10.59
CA THR A 45 11.64 -6.21 -11.57
C THR A 45 11.30 -5.74 -12.98
N LYS A 46 10.04 -5.81 -13.39
CA LYS A 46 9.58 -5.34 -14.69
C LYS A 46 9.73 -3.83 -14.83
N ALA A 47 9.30 -3.06 -13.82
CA ALA A 47 9.42 -1.61 -13.81
C ALA A 47 10.87 -1.15 -13.99
N PHE A 48 11.78 -1.67 -13.17
CA PHE A 48 13.19 -1.28 -13.24
C PHE A 48 13.91 -1.83 -14.48
N THR A 49 13.47 -2.94 -15.03
CA THR A 49 13.99 -3.42 -16.32
C THR A 49 13.67 -2.42 -17.43
N GLU A 50 12.42 -1.95 -17.49
CA GLU A 50 11.99 -0.96 -18.47
C GLU A 50 12.69 0.40 -18.27
N PHE A 51 12.81 0.87 -17.01
CA PHE A 51 13.54 2.09 -16.69
C PHE A 51 15.01 2.03 -17.11
N ASN A 52 15.71 0.94 -16.81
CA ASN A 52 17.13 0.77 -17.14
C ASN A 52 17.35 0.66 -18.66
N ALA A 53 16.39 0.05 -19.38
CA ALA A 53 16.42 -0.01 -20.83
C ALA A 53 16.07 1.33 -21.49
N ARG A 54 15.60 2.33 -20.73
CA ARG A 54 14.98 3.57 -21.25
C ARG A 54 13.91 3.26 -22.28
N GLY A 55 13.11 2.27 -21.94
CA GLY A 55 12.02 1.81 -22.79
C GLY A 55 10.88 2.83 -22.86
N SER A 56 9.91 2.51 -23.70
CA SER A 56 8.73 3.33 -23.94
C SER A 56 7.44 2.51 -23.87
N ALA A 57 7.48 1.40 -23.12
CA ALA A 57 6.30 0.55 -22.97
C ALA A 57 5.20 1.23 -22.13
N TYR A 58 5.60 2.12 -21.23
CA TYR A 58 4.70 2.81 -20.31
C TYR A 58 4.94 4.31 -20.33
N ASP A 59 3.87 5.11 -20.28
CA ASP A 59 3.92 6.56 -20.17
C ASP A 59 3.96 6.99 -18.70
N MET A 60 3.31 6.23 -17.84
CA MET A 60 3.24 6.46 -16.40
C MET A 60 3.36 5.16 -15.63
N ILE A 61 3.75 5.26 -14.37
CA ILE A 61 3.77 4.14 -13.43
C ILE A 61 3.15 4.59 -12.11
N VAL A 62 2.36 3.72 -11.48
CA VAL A 62 2.01 3.86 -10.07
C VAL A 62 3.03 3.06 -9.28
N GLY A 63 4.18 3.68 -9.01
CA GLY A 63 5.31 3.05 -8.35
C GLY A 63 5.19 3.05 -6.83
N ASP A 64 5.99 2.21 -6.19
CA ASP A 64 6.09 2.17 -4.74
C ASP A 64 6.91 3.35 -4.21
N SER A 65 6.48 3.92 -3.08
CA SER A 65 7.14 5.07 -2.44
C SER A 65 8.62 4.81 -2.09
N GLN A 66 8.99 3.57 -1.85
CA GLN A 66 10.37 3.16 -1.57
C GLN A 66 11.30 3.32 -2.77
N TRP A 67 10.76 3.31 -3.97
CA TRP A 67 11.55 3.48 -5.19
C TRP A 67 11.86 4.94 -5.48
N LEU A 68 11.17 5.88 -4.82
CA LEU A 68 11.21 7.31 -5.11
C LEU A 68 12.64 7.84 -5.16
N GLY A 69 13.45 7.54 -4.14
CA GLY A 69 14.85 7.98 -4.10
C GLY A 69 15.69 7.38 -5.20
N ALA A 70 15.69 6.05 -5.34
CA ALA A 70 16.51 5.37 -6.34
C ALA A 70 16.12 5.75 -7.77
N ALA A 71 14.82 5.84 -8.05
CA ALA A 71 14.32 6.16 -9.39
C ALA A 71 14.55 7.62 -9.77
N SER A 72 14.43 8.57 -8.84
CA SER A 72 14.71 9.98 -9.11
C SER A 72 16.22 10.24 -9.28
N GLU A 73 17.07 9.66 -8.45
CA GLU A 73 18.52 9.81 -8.58
C GLU A 73 19.10 9.17 -9.87
N ALA A 74 18.53 8.04 -10.28
CA ALA A 74 18.90 7.39 -11.54
C ALA A 74 18.36 8.10 -12.80
N GLY A 75 17.51 9.14 -12.62
CA GLY A 75 16.88 9.86 -13.71
C GLY A 75 15.80 9.06 -14.44
N HIS A 76 15.17 8.14 -13.74
CA HIS A 76 14.03 7.37 -14.27
C HIS A 76 12.72 8.15 -14.15
N TYR A 77 12.58 8.97 -13.11
CA TYR A 77 11.41 9.82 -12.90
C TYR A 77 11.65 11.23 -13.44
N VAL A 78 10.60 11.83 -13.92
CA VAL A 78 10.59 13.24 -14.35
C VAL A 78 10.41 14.13 -13.12
N ASP A 79 11.14 15.24 -13.05
CA ASP A 79 10.91 16.28 -12.03
C ASP A 79 9.54 16.93 -12.25
N LEU A 80 8.63 16.71 -11.33
CA LEU A 80 7.26 17.24 -11.35
C LEU A 80 7.09 18.49 -10.48
N THR A 81 8.16 19.08 -9.99
CA THR A 81 8.12 20.19 -9.02
C THR A 81 7.30 21.38 -9.53
N GLU A 82 7.50 21.79 -10.78
CA GLU A 82 6.73 22.89 -11.38
C GLU A 82 5.25 22.52 -11.52
N PHE A 83 4.94 21.33 -12.01
CA PHE A 83 3.58 20.80 -12.13
C PHE A 83 2.89 20.75 -10.78
N PHE A 84 3.55 20.17 -9.78
CA PHE A 84 3.02 20.02 -8.42
C PHE A 84 2.65 21.36 -7.78
N ASN A 85 3.54 22.35 -7.92
CA ASN A 85 3.34 23.68 -7.35
C ASN A 85 2.29 24.50 -8.15
N THR A 86 2.31 24.43 -9.48
CA THR A 86 1.34 25.14 -10.33
C THR A 86 -0.09 24.69 -10.07
N HIS A 87 -0.28 23.39 -9.87
CA HIS A 87 -1.59 22.80 -9.57
C HIS A 87 -1.91 22.77 -8.09
N LYS A 88 -1.02 23.27 -7.21
CA LYS A 88 -1.20 23.32 -5.76
C LYS A 88 -1.54 21.98 -5.13
N LEU A 89 -0.94 20.91 -5.63
CA LEU A 89 -1.30 19.55 -5.21
C LEU A 89 -1.07 19.31 -3.72
N GLY A 90 -0.07 19.96 -3.13
CA GLY A 90 0.18 19.89 -1.68
C GLY A 90 -0.94 20.48 -0.80
N GLU A 91 -1.84 21.32 -1.36
CA GLU A 91 -2.96 21.89 -0.60
C GLU A 91 -4.15 20.90 -0.48
N ILE A 92 -4.24 19.92 -1.38
CA ILE A 92 -5.36 18.97 -1.47
C ILE A 92 -5.00 17.55 -1.00
N MET A 93 -3.74 17.32 -0.66
CA MET A 93 -3.21 16.01 -0.24
C MET A 93 -2.81 16.03 1.23
N ALA A 94 -2.81 14.86 1.87
CA ALA A 94 -2.32 14.73 3.24
C ALA A 94 -0.83 15.07 3.31
N PRO A 95 -0.38 15.91 4.27
CA PRO A 95 1.03 16.34 4.34
C PRO A 95 2.02 15.17 4.44
N ALA A 96 1.64 14.07 5.10
CA ALA A 96 2.48 12.89 5.22
C ALA A 96 2.70 12.20 3.86
N THR A 97 1.65 12.07 3.03
CA THR A 97 1.79 11.47 1.71
C THR A 97 2.62 12.34 0.78
N VAL A 98 2.47 13.65 0.83
CA VAL A 98 3.33 14.57 0.06
C VAL A 98 4.80 14.38 0.46
N LYS A 99 5.06 14.35 1.77
CA LYS A 99 6.43 14.25 2.30
C LYS A 99 7.13 12.93 1.95
N TYR A 100 6.39 11.82 1.99
CA TYR A 100 7.00 10.50 1.86
C TYR A 100 6.78 9.83 0.51
N TYR A 101 5.76 10.26 -0.28
CA TYR A 101 5.42 9.65 -1.55
C TYR A 101 5.68 10.54 -2.76
N ALA A 102 5.97 11.84 -2.54
CA ALA A 102 6.23 12.78 -3.63
C ALA A 102 7.60 13.45 -3.55
N GLU A 103 8.06 13.79 -2.33
CA GLU A 103 9.23 14.64 -2.14
C GLU A 103 10.52 13.82 -1.99
N TYR A 104 11.54 14.15 -2.79
CA TYR A 104 12.88 13.61 -2.62
C TYR A 104 13.96 14.58 -3.17
N PRO A 105 15.12 14.77 -2.46
CA PRO A 105 15.36 14.37 -1.08
C PRO A 105 14.41 15.03 -0.09
N GLY A 106 14.23 14.41 1.08
CA GLY A 106 13.30 14.94 2.09
C GLY A 106 13.60 16.39 2.48
N ASN A 107 12.57 17.22 2.57
CA ASN A 107 12.61 18.66 2.83
C ASN A 107 13.34 19.50 1.74
N SER A 108 13.43 19.00 0.52
CA SER A 108 14.05 19.69 -0.61
C SER A 108 13.09 20.60 -1.38
N GLY A 109 11.78 20.38 -1.25
CA GLY A 109 10.77 21.01 -2.10
C GLY A 109 10.78 20.51 -3.54
N LYS A 110 11.42 19.37 -3.83
CA LYS A 110 11.43 18.71 -5.13
C LYS A 110 10.47 17.54 -5.13
N TYR A 111 9.57 17.53 -6.10
CA TYR A 111 8.51 16.51 -6.20
C TYR A 111 8.70 15.67 -7.45
N TRP A 112 8.70 14.35 -7.29
CA TRP A 112 8.95 13.37 -8.34
C TRP A 112 7.77 12.46 -8.64
N ALA A 113 6.75 12.53 -7.80
CA ALA A 113 5.52 11.76 -7.95
C ALA A 113 4.32 12.55 -7.43
N VAL A 114 3.14 12.09 -7.81
CA VAL A 114 1.86 12.51 -7.23
C VAL A 114 1.33 11.35 -6.40
N PRO A 115 1.10 11.51 -5.08
CA PRO A 115 0.54 10.46 -4.27
C PRO A 115 -0.81 9.97 -4.82
N ALA A 116 -0.91 8.68 -5.11
CA ALA A 116 -2.12 8.04 -5.61
C ALA A 116 -2.91 7.34 -4.50
N GLU A 117 -2.20 6.78 -3.55
CA GLU A 117 -2.75 6.02 -2.44
C GLU A 117 -1.87 6.17 -1.20
N GLY A 118 -2.43 5.90 -0.03
CA GLY A 118 -1.70 5.87 1.23
C GLY A 118 -2.21 4.76 2.12
N ASP A 119 -1.30 3.95 2.64
CA ASP A 119 -1.61 2.84 3.53
C ASP A 119 -1.61 3.25 5.00
N ALA A 120 -2.37 2.52 5.78
CA ALA A 120 -2.31 2.57 7.23
C ALA A 120 -2.22 1.14 7.78
N VAL A 121 -1.25 0.92 8.65
CA VAL A 121 -1.14 -0.36 9.35
C VAL A 121 -2.13 -0.38 10.51
N GLY A 122 -2.89 -1.45 10.61
CA GLY A 122 -3.87 -1.64 11.66
C GLY A 122 -4.25 -3.10 11.82
N TRP A 123 -4.92 -3.41 12.92
CA TRP A 123 -5.42 -4.74 13.20
C TRP A 123 -6.92 -4.83 12.93
N ALA A 124 -7.30 -5.81 12.12
CA ALA A 124 -8.68 -6.24 12.02
C ALA A 124 -8.92 -7.43 12.95
N TYR A 125 -10.05 -7.48 13.63
CA TYR A 125 -10.41 -8.57 14.52
C TYR A 125 -11.83 -9.09 14.28
N ARG A 126 -12.07 -10.33 14.63
CA ARG A 126 -13.36 -10.98 14.54
C ARG A 126 -14.25 -10.51 15.69
N LYS A 127 -15.07 -9.50 15.43
CA LYS A 127 -15.99 -8.93 16.42
C LYS A 127 -16.94 -9.98 17.02
N ASP A 128 -17.44 -10.88 16.18
CA ASP A 128 -18.31 -11.98 16.58
C ASP A 128 -17.65 -12.95 17.57
N TRP A 129 -16.33 -13.14 17.52
CA TRP A 129 -15.59 -13.94 18.49
C TRP A 129 -15.32 -13.18 19.79
N PHE A 130 -15.03 -11.91 19.70
CA PHE A 130 -14.75 -11.06 20.85
C PHE A 130 -15.99 -10.75 21.68
N GLU A 131 -17.16 -10.74 21.05
CA GLU A 131 -18.45 -10.46 21.69
C GLU A 131 -19.24 -11.73 22.06
N ASP A 132 -18.71 -12.93 21.77
CA ASP A 132 -19.34 -14.19 22.19
C ASP A 132 -19.22 -14.37 23.71
N PRO A 133 -20.34 -14.45 24.45
CA PRO A 133 -20.33 -14.58 25.92
C PRO A 133 -19.58 -15.81 26.44
N ALA A 134 -19.58 -16.92 25.67
CA ALA A 134 -18.85 -18.11 26.05
C ALA A 134 -17.34 -17.95 25.88
N GLU A 135 -16.89 -17.33 24.79
CA GLU A 135 -15.49 -17.03 24.57
C GLU A 135 -14.97 -16.01 25.58
N MET A 136 -15.75 -14.96 25.90
CA MET A 136 -15.42 -13.97 26.93
C MET A 136 -15.26 -14.62 28.31
N ALA A 137 -16.16 -15.50 28.70
CA ALA A 137 -16.07 -16.18 29.98
C ALA A 137 -14.85 -17.11 30.06
N ALA A 138 -14.63 -17.91 29.02
CA ALA A 138 -13.50 -18.84 28.94
C ALA A 138 -12.15 -18.12 28.92
N PHE A 139 -12.05 -16.99 28.19
CA PHE A 139 -10.85 -16.18 28.18
C PHE A 139 -10.53 -15.61 29.57
N LYS A 140 -11.54 -15.05 30.24
CA LYS A 140 -11.38 -14.50 31.58
C LYS A 140 -10.98 -15.57 32.60
N GLU A 141 -11.54 -16.77 32.48
CA GLU A 141 -11.17 -17.90 33.33
C GLU A 141 -9.69 -18.29 33.13
N LYS A 142 -9.21 -18.32 31.86
CA LYS A 142 -7.86 -18.71 31.53
C LYS A 142 -6.81 -17.67 31.87
N TYR A 143 -7.06 -16.38 31.57
CA TYR A 143 -6.05 -15.31 31.68
C TYR A 143 -6.28 -14.33 32.82
N GLY A 144 -7.45 -14.36 33.48
CA GLY A 144 -7.74 -13.54 34.65
C GLY A 144 -8.15 -12.09 34.37
N TYR A 145 -8.33 -11.72 33.09
CA TYR A 145 -8.82 -10.39 32.68
C TYR A 145 -9.84 -10.52 31.52
N ASP A 146 -10.56 -9.44 31.25
CA ASP A 146 -11.63 -9.45 30.25
C ASP A 146 -11.07 -9.48 28.82
N LEU A 147 -11.72 -10.26 27.93
CA LEU A 147 -11.43 -10.25 26.50
C LEU A 147 -11.84 -8.90 25.91
N ALA A 148 -10.86 -8.19 25.37
CA ALA A 148 -11.04 -6.88 24.72
C ALA A 148 -10.01 -6.71 23.60
N VAL A 149 -10.14 -5.64 22.81
CA VAL A 149 -9.10 -5.26 21.84
C VAL A 149 -7.78 -5.05 22.59
N PRO A 150 -6.67 -5.69 22.17
CA PRO A 150 -5.42 -5.64 22.92
C PRO A 150 -4.80 -4.24 22.88
N GLU A 151 -4.30 -3.77 24.02
CA GLU A 151 -3.55 -2.52 24.17
C GLU A 151 -2.04 -2.76 24.29
N THR A 152 -1.63 -4.01 24.47
CA THR A 152 -0.23 -4.41 24.61
C THR A 152 0.06 -5.68 23.80
N TRP A 153 1.33 -5.88 23.46
CA TRP A 153 1.79 -7.10 22.78
C TRP A 153 1.52 -8.36 23.62
N ALA A 154 1.63 -8.28 24.95
CA ALA A 154 1.32 -9.41 25.82
C ALA A 154 -0.15 -9.82 25.72
N GLN A 155 -1.07 -8.86 25.74
CA GLN A 155 -2.49 -9.15 25.54
C GLN A 155 -2.78 -9.70 24.13
N LEU A 156 -2.10 -9.19 23.10
CA LEU A 156 -2.23 -9.73 21.74
C LEU A 156 -1.78 -11.20 21.67
N ILE A 157 -0.70 -11.56 22.33
CA ILE A 157 -0.19 -12.94 22.40
C ILE A 157 -1.20 -13.84 23.10
N ASP A 158 -1.72 -13.45 24.25
CA ASP A 158 -2.73 -14.20 25.00
C ASP A 158 -3.99 -14.44 24.17
N ILE A 159 -4.46 -13.42 23.46
CA ILE A 159 -5.63 -13.51 22.57
C ILE A 159 -5.35 -14.40 21.37
N ALA A 160 -4.17 -14.27 20.77
CA ALA A 160 -3.76 -15.11 19.64
C ALA A 160 -3.68 -16.58 20.04
N GLU A 161 -3.07 -16.89 21.19
CA GLU A 161 -3.02 -18.24 21.75
C GLU A 161 -4.42 -18.79 22.07
N PHE A 162 -5.27 -17.98 22.65
CA PHE A 162 -6.63 -18.37 23.02
C PHE A 162 -7.48 -18.79 21.81
N PHE A 163 -7.42 -18.04 20.73
CA PHE A 163 -8.19 -18.30 19.51
C PHE A 163 -7.51 -19.25 18.53
N HIS A 164 -6.27 -19.69 18.81
CA HIS A 164 -5.57 -20.62 17.93
C HIS A 164 -6.08 -22.06 18.12
N ARG A 165 -7.00 -22.48 17.25
CA ARG A 165 -7.67 -23.78 17.23
C ARG A 165 -7.66 -24.34 15.79
N PRO A 166 -6.50 -24.77 15.29
CA PRO A 166 -6.35 -25.18 13.88
C PRO A 166 -7.21 -26.40 13.49
N ASP A 167 -7.54 -27.26 14.44
CA ASP A 167 -8.49 -28.36 14.27
C ASP A 167 -9.92 -27.87 13.93
N GLN A 168 -10.26 -26.62 14.28
CA GLN A 168 -11.51 -25.95 13.94
C GLN A 168 -11.34 -24.94 12.79
N ASN A 169 -10.19 -24.98 12.08
CA ASN A 169 -9.80 -23.99 11.06
C ASN A 169 -9.84 -22.55 11.59
N ARG A 170 -9.46 -22.35 12.87
CA ARG A 170 -9.33 -21.05 13.51
C ARG A 170 -7.87 -20.75 13.80
N TYR A 171 -7.40 -19.61 13.38
CA TYR A 171 -6.03 -19.13 13.59
C TYR A 171 -6.07 -17.87 14.43
N GLY A 172 -5.27 -17.83 15.48
CA GLY A 172 -5.31 -16.74 16.47
C GLY A 172 -4.80 -15.41 15.97
N ILE A 173 -3.88 -15.43 15.01
CA ILE A 173 -3.31 -14.25 14.39
C ILE A 173 -2.86 -14.56 12.96
N ALA A 174 -2.92 -13.57 12.08
CA ALA A 174 -2.27 -13.57 10.78
C ALA A 174 -1.39 -12.32 10.69
N ILE A 175 -0.11 -12.52 10.42
CA ILE A 175 0.87 -11.46 10.20
C ILE A 175 1.75 -11.80 9.01
N TYR A 176 2.34 -10.80 8.40
CA TYR A 176 3.35 -11.00 7.37
C TYR A 176 4.63 -11.57 7.99
N THR A 177 5.07 -12.73 7.53
CA THR A 177 6.25 -13.43 8.08
C THR A 177 7.17 -14.00 7.01
N ASP A 178 6.88 -13.74 5.74
CA ASP A 178 7.72 -14.17 4.64
C ASP A 178 9.01 -13.35 4.53
N ASN A 179 9.95 -13.84 3.74
CA ASN A 179 11.22 -13.15 3.50
C ASN A 179 11.08 -12.19 2.30
N SER A 180 10.03 -11.38 2.32
CA SER A 180 9.79 -10.32 1.34
C SER A 180 9.93 -8.96 2.00
N TYR A 181 9.90 -7.94 1.17
CA TYR A 181 9.79 -6.56 1.64
C TYR A 181 8.54 -6.37 2.53
N ASP A 182 7.39 -6.89 2.09
CA ASP A 182 6.13 -6.79 2.84
C ASP A 182 6.23 -7.48 4.21
N GLY A 183 6.90 -8.63 4.29
CA GLY A 183 7.15 -9.33 5.54
C GLY A 183 7.97 -8.50 6.52
N LEU A 184 8.96 -7.75 6.03
CA LEU A 184 9.79 -6.87 6.86
C LEU A 184 9.01 -5.63 7.32
N ILE A 185 8.49 -4.85 6.38
CA ILE A 185 7.90 -3.54 6.66
C ILE A 185 6.51 -3.67 7.30
N MET A 186 5.64 -4.50 6.73
CA MET A 186 4.27 -4.65 7.23
C MET A 186 4.18 -5.60 8.43
N GLY A 187 5.13 -6.51 8.59
CA GLY A 187 5.18 -7.49 9.68
C GLY A 187 6.11 -7.08 10.81
N VAL A 188 7.41 -7.10 10.55
CA VAL A 188 8.45 -7.01 11.61
C VAL A 188 8.60 -5.58 12.14
N GLU A 189 8.70 -4.56 11.29
CA GLU A 189 8.93 -3.18 11.73
C GLU A 189 7.78 -2.62 12.57
N ASN A 190 6.56 -3.08 12.33
CA ASN A 190 5.41 -2.67 13.13
C ASN A 190 5.35 -3.35 14.51
N ALA A 191 6.20 -4.37 14.74
CA ALA A 191 6.30 -5.06 16.02
C ALA A 191 7.46 -4.54 16.90
N LEU A 192 8.36 -3.74 16.32
CA LEU A 192 9.51 -3.14 17.00
C LEU A 192 9.20 -1.76 17.55
#